data_d1d8dd9138177c0e992a95bbef7b66aa
#
_entry.id   d1d8dd9138177c0e992a95bbef7b66aa
#
_cell.length_a   1.000
_cell.length_b   1.000
_cell.length_c   1.000
_cell.angle_alpha   90.00
_cell.angle_beta   90.00
_cell.angle_gamma   90.00
#
_symmetry.space_group_name_H-M   'P 1'
#
loop_
_entity.id
_entity.type
_entity.pdbx_description
1 polymer ?
#
loop_
_entity_poly.entity_id
_entity_poly.type
_entity_poly.pdbx_seq_one_letter_code
_entity_poly.pdbx_strand_id
1 'polypeptide(L)'
;MEVTEDGSPRGARTVALWEPALRSDVIGEHGAPVRRSAGAEAARVMADLIVEGAQTLTFVRSRRAAELTALGARARLVDIAPELSDTVASYRAGYLAEDRSALHQALAEGQLRGLATTNALELGVDIAGLDAVVLAGFPGTVASFWQQAGRSGRRGQGALVVLIARDDPLDTYLVHHPAALLDKPVERVVIDPVNPHLLGPQLLCAATELPLDDAEVRSWGAVEVAESLVDDGLLRRRNGRYFPAPGVKPHAAVDVRGAIGGQIVIVEAGTGRLLGSVGVGQAPAAAHPGAVYLHQGETYVVDSLDFQDGIAFVHAEDPGYATFAREVTDIAVTGTGERLVFGPVALGLVPVTVTNHVVGYLRRQLSGEVLDFVELDMPEHTLPTTAVMYTITSDALVRSGIEATRIPGSLHAAEHAAIGLLPLVASCDRDDIGGMSTATGPEGLPSVFVYDGYPGGAGFAERGFRRARTWLGATAEAIEACECPSGCPSCVQSPKCGNGNDPLDKAGAVRVLRLVLAELSEESP
;
A
#
# COMPACT_ATOMS: atom_id res chain seq x y z
N MET A 1 -5.32 -26.29 -13.01
CA MET A 1 -4.89 -26.31 -14.42
C MET A 1 -4.29 -24.93 -14.70
N GLU A 2 -3.03 -24.86 -15.07
CA GLU A 2 -2.34 -23.61 -15.41
C GLU A 2 -2.44 -23.42 -16.93
N VAL A 3 -2.85 -22.24 -17.38
CA VAL A 3 -2.89 -21.85 -18.81
C VAL A 3 -1.82 -20.82 -19.03
N THR A 4 -0.69 -21.24 -19.58
CA THR A 4 0.50 -20.42 -19.80
C THR A 4 0.63 -19.89 -21.23
N GLU A 5 -0.11 -20.48 -22.17
CA GLU A 5 -0.14 -20.07 -23.57
C GLU A 5 -1.46 -19.36 -23.86
N ASP A 6 -1.37 -18.05 -24.13
CA ASP A 6 -2.51 -17.22 -24.51
C ASP A 6 -2.52 -17.04 -26.03
N GLY A 7 -3.47 -17.73 -26.68
CA GLY A 7 -3.68 -17.66 -28.14
C GLY A 7 -4.56 -16.49 -28.60
N SER A 8 -4.93 -15.56 -27.71
CA SER A 8 -5.74 -14.41 -28.10
C SER A 8 -4.94 -13.42 -29.00
N PRO A 9 -5.58 -12.85 -30.04
CA PRO A 9 -4.92 -11.88 -30.91
C PRO A 9 -4.56 -10.63 -30.10
N ARG A 10 -3.26 -10.32 -29.99
CA ARG A 10 -2.73 -9.14 -29.33
C ARG A 10 -2.27 -8.13 -30.36
N GLY A 11 -2.66 -6.85 -30.19
CA GLY A 11 -2.01 -5.73 -30.84
C GLY A 11 -0.60 -5.50 -30.28
N ALA A 12 0.27 -4.86 -31.04
CA ALA A 12 1.57 -4.43 -30.55
C ALA A 12 1.37 -3.42 -29.39
N ARG A 13 2.08 -3.65 -28.28
CA ARG A 13 2.11 -2.70 -27.16
C ARG A 13 3.50 -2.11 -27.03
N THR A 14 3.55 -0.79 -26.93
CA THR A 14 4.77 -0.09 -26.55
C THR A 14 4.69 0.22 -25.07
N VAL A 15 5.65 -0.26 -24.28
CA VAL A 15 5.77 0.05 -22.86
C VAL A 15 6.89 1.07 -22.67
N ALA A 16 6.54 2.25 -22.19
CA ALA A 16 7.48 3.30 -21.82
C ALA A 16 7.66 3.30 -20.29
N LEU A 17 8.89 3.16 -19.83
CA LEU A 17 9.27 3.32 -18.43
C LEU A 17 9.81 4.73 -18.26
N TRP A 18 9.13 5.55 -17.46
CA TRP A 18 9.34 6.98 -17.37
C TRP A 18 9.74 7.39 -15.96
N GLU A 19 10.92 7.94 -15.81
CA GLU A 19 11.35 8.58 -14.57
C GLU A 19 11.15 10.10 -14.66
N PRO A 20 10.32 10.71 -13.78
CA PRO A 20 10.11 12.15 -13.79
C PRO A 20 11.39 12.93 -13.51
N ALA A 21 11.53 14.08 -14.16
CA ALA A 21 12.71 14.94 -13.98
C ALA A 21 12.79 15.51 -12.56
N LEU A 22 14.03 15.71 -12.08
CA LEU A 22 14.30 16.44 -10.85
C LEU A 22 13.82 17.89 -10.99
N ARG A 23 13.28 18.44 -9.91
CA ARG A 23 12.89 19.85 -9.80
C ARG A 23 14.08 20.65 -9.30
N SER A 24 14.43 21.70 -10.03
CA SER A 24 15.51 22.62 -9.65
C SER A 24 15.05 23.74 -8.68
N ASP A 25 13.72 23.91 -8.56
CA ASP A 25 13.06 24.97 -7.80
C ASP A 25 12.59 24.52 -6.41
N VAL A 26 12.74 23.24 -6.08
CA VAL A 26 12.30 22.65 -4.81
C VAL A 26 13.39 21.75 -4.23
N ILE A 27 13.62 21.91 -2.95
CA ILE A 27 14.49 21.05 -2.14
C ILE A 27 13.60 20.34 -1.13
N GLY A 28 13.73 19.04 -1.03
CA GLY A 28 12.98 18.18 -0.11
C GLY A 28 13.52 18.21 1.32
N GLU A 29 12.98 17.34 2.15
CA GLU A 29 13.40 17.15 3.54
C GLU A 29 14.91 16.86 3.60
N HIS A 30 15.61 17.50 4.53
CA HIS A 30 17.07 17.35 4.75
C HIS A 30 17.93 17.64 3.50
N GLY A 31 17.47 18.51 2.61
CA GLY A 31 18.22 18.88 1.40
C GLY A 31 18.14 17.86 0.26
N ALA A 32 17.23 16.91 0.34
CA ALA A 32 17.06 15.86 -0.66
C ALA A 32 16.63 16.44 -2.02
N PRO A 33 17.14 15.91 -3.14
CA PRO A 33 16.60 16.20 -4.46
C PRO A 33 15.15 15.68 -4.55
N VAL A 34 14.26 16.44 -5.20
CA VAL A 34 12.85 16.10 -5.35
C VAL A 34 12.52 15.99 -6.83
N ARG A 35 11.83 14.93 -7.21
CA ARG A 35 11.29 14.75 -8.56
C ARG A 35 9.89 15.35 -8.68
N ARG A 36 9.45 15.61 -9.90
CA ARG A 36 8.04 15.91 -10.17
C ARG A 36 7.20 14.70 -9.76
N SER A 37 6.09 14.91 -9.06
CA SER A 37 5.25 13.79 -8.61
C SER A 37 4.69 12.99 -9.79
N ALA A 38 4.65 11.67 -9.65
CA ALA A 38 4.12 10.78 -10.71
C ALA A 38 2.68 11.15 -11.10
N GLY A 39 1.84 11.58 -10.15
CA GLY A 39 0.47 12.03 -10.44
C GLY A 39 0.42 13.31 -11.27
N ALA A 40 1.27 14.30 -10.99
CA ALA A 40 1.35 15.54 -11.78
C ALA A 40 1.91 15.26 -13.19
N GLU A 41 2.90 14.38 -13.30
CA GLU A 41 3.44 13.97 -14.59
C GLU A 41 2.43 13.15 -15.39
N ALA A 42 1.67 12.26 -14.73
CA ALA A 42 0.59 11.49 -15.35
C ALA A 42 -0.54 12.40 -15.87
N ALA A 43 -0.91 13.44 -15.12
CA ALA A 43 -1.88 14.43 -15.57
C ALA A 43 -1.42 15.15 -16.83
N ARG A 44 -0.12 15.51 -16.91
CA ARG A 44 0.49 16.12 -18.09
C ARG A 44 0.48 15.17 -19.29
N VAL A 45 0.97 13.96 -19.12
CA VAL A 45 1.01 12.93 -20.18
C VAL A 45 -0.40 12.62 -20.68
N MET A 46 -1.37 12.48 -19.76
CA MET A 46 -2.79 12.26 -20.10
C MET A 46 -3.34 13.39 -20.97
N ALA A 47 -3.11 14.66 -20.60
CA ALA A 47 -3.56 15.80 -21.37
C ALA A 47 -2.91 15.85 -22.75
N ASP A 48 -1.60 15.61 -22.86
CA ASP A 48 -0.86 15.59 -24.11
C ASP A 48 -1.39 14.48 -25.05
N LEU A 49 -1.64 13.27 -24.52
CA LEU A 49 -2.24 12.16 -25.27
C LEU A 49 -3.66 12.46 -25.76
N ILE A 50 -4.48 13.15 -24.95
CA ILE A 50 -5.84 13.56 -25.35
C ILE A 50 -5.80 14.57 -26.49
N VAL A 51 -4.86 15.51 -26.48
CA VAL A 51 -4.66 16.48 -27.59
C VAL A 51 -4.30 15.75 -28.88
N GLU A 52 -3.50 14.69 -28.81
CA GLU A 52 -3.17 13.81 -29.95
C GLU A 52 -4.35 12.89 -30.36
N GLY A 53 -5.50 13.01 -29.70
CA GLY A 53 -6.73 12.27 -30.02
C GLY A 53 -6.86 10.90 -29.34
N ALA A 54 -5.93 10.53 -28.46
CA ALA A 54 -5.95 9.24 -27.78
C ALA A 54 -6.99 9.22 -26.65
N GLN A 55 -7.72 8.12 -26.55
CA GLN A 55 -8.55 7.81 -25.37
C GLN A 55 -7.68 7.14 -24.31
N THR A 56 -7.55 7.80 -23.15
CA THR A 56 -6.53 7.47 -22.15
C THR A 56 -7.14 7.11 -20.80
N LEU A 57 -6.69 6.00 -20.20
CA LEU A 57 -6.98 5.63 -18.82
C LEU A 57 -5.72 5.82 -17.96
N THR A 58 -5.85 6.57 -16.86
CA THR A 58 -4.73 6.85 -15.97
C THR A 58 -4.96 6.22 -14.61
N PHE A 59 -4.12 5.26 -14.24
CA PHE A 59 -4.16 4.60 -12.93
C PHE A 59 -3.29 5.33 -11.93
N VAL A 60 -3.84 5.53 -10.74
CA VAL A 60 -3.15 6.15 -9.57
C VAL A 60 -3.44 5.38 -8.30
N ARG A 61 -2.61 5.58 -7.26
CA ARG A 61 -2.61 4.74 -6.05
C ARG A 61 -3.69 5.11 -5.02
N SER A 62 -4.27 6.29 -5.07
CA SER A 62 -5.25 6.73 -4.07
C SER A 62 -6.45 7.43 -4.69
N ARG A 63 -7.58 7.40 -3.96
CA ARG A 63 -8.82 8.08 -4.35
C ARG A 63 -8.57 9.58 -4.57
N ARG A 64 -7.83 10.23 -3.65
CA ARG A 64 -7.44 11.63 -3.76
C ARG A 64 -6.55 11.88 -4.99
N ALA A 65 -5.60 11.01 -5.27
CA ALA A 65 -4.73 11.14 -6.44
C ALA A 65 -5.53 11.08 -7.75
N ALA A 66 -6.59 10.25 -7.83
CA ALA A 66 -7.46 10.20 -9.01
C ALA A 66 -8.14 11.55 -9.28
N GLU A 67 -8.69 12.17 -8.23
CA GLU A 67 -9.29 13.50 -8.32
C GLU A 67 -8.26 14.56 -8.76
N LEU A 68 -7.11 14.62 -8.09
CA LEU A 68 -6.06 15.60 -8.39
C LEU A 68 -5.47 15.41 -9.79
N THR A 69 -5.32 14.17 -10.26
CA THR A 69 -4.82 13.88 -11.62
C THR A 69 -5.82 14.35 -12.67
N ALA A 70 -7.12 14.10 -12.47
CA ALA A 70 -8.16 14.59 -13.37
C ALA A 70 -8.21 16.12 -13.40
N LEU A 71 -8.18 16.77 -12.22
CA LEU A 71 -8.15 18.24 -12.12
C LEU A 71 -6.89 18.83 -12.77
N GLY A 72 -5.72 18.23 -12.55
CA GLY A 72 -4.47 18.67 -13.18
C GLY A 72 -4.47 18.53 -14.70
N ALA A 73 -5.04 17.43 -15.23
CA ALA A 73 -5.18 17.26 -16.68
C ALA A 73 -6.17 18.26 -17.29
N ARG A 74 -7.31 18.50 -16.62
CA ARG A 74 -8.27 19.54 -17.01
C ARG A 74 -7.64 20.93 -17.05
N ALA A 75 -6.94 21.31 -15.99
CA ALA A 75 -6.27 22.62 -15.91
C ALA A 75 -5.27 22.80 -17.08
N ARG A 76 -4.46 21.77 -17.37
CA ARG A 76 -3.55 21.81 -18.52
C ARG A 76 -4.28 21.91 -19.85
N LEU A 77 -5.38 21.17 -20.04
CA LEU A 77 -6.19 21.24 -21.27
C LEU A 77 -6.83 22.61 -21.45
N VAL A 78 -7.25 23.30 -20.39
CA VAL A 78 -7.74 24.68 -20.47
C VAL A 78 -6.70 25.60 -21.14
N ASP A 79 -5.41 25.37 -20.90
CA ASP A 79 -4.34 26.19 -21.47
C ASP A 79 -4.00 25.81 -22.92
N ILE A 80 -4.10 24.52 -23.31
CA ILE A 80 -3.59 24.04 -24.60
C ILE A 80 -4.67 23.60 -25.59
N ALA A 81 -5.85 23.17 -25.14
CA ALA A 81 -6.99 22.71 -25.92
C ALA A 81 -8.29 22.85 -25.10
N PRO A 82 -8.79 24.08 -24.87
CA PRO A 82 -9.88 24.33 -23.92
C PRO A 82 -11.15 23.52 -24.18
N GLU A 83 -11.44 23.21 -25.45
CA GLU A 83 -12.60 22.41 -25.89
C GLU A 83 -12.55 20.96 -25.41
N LEU A 84 -11.36 20.45 -25.00
CA LEU A 84 -11.18 19.10 -24.50
C LEU A 84 -11.17 19.02 -22.95
N SER A 85 -11.20 20.16 -22.26
CA SER A 85 -11.09 20.19 -20.80
C SER A 85 -12.18 19.37 -20.09
N ASP A 86 -13.41 19.42 -20.60
CA ASP A 86 -14.56 18.71 -20.03
C ASP A 86 -14.63 17.23 -20.41
N THR A 87 -13.73 16.76 -21.26
CA THR A 87 -13.64 15.33 -21.64
C THR A 87 -12.85 14.48 -20.66
N VAL A 88 -12.41 15.05 -19.53
CA VAL A 88 -11.65 14.34 -18.48
C VAL A 88 -12.46 14.25 -17.19
N ALA A 89 -12.47 13.07 -16.58
CA ALA A 89 -13.12 12.83 -15.29
C ALA A 89 -12.24 11.96 -14.37
N SER A 90 -12.60 11.88 -13.09
CA SER A 90 -12.09 10.91 -12.14
C SER A 90 -13.10 9.77 -11.92
N TYR A 91 -12.60 8.59 -11.55
CA TYR A 91 -13.40 7.42 -11.19
C TYR A 91 -12.81 6.72 -9.96
N ARG A 92 -13.66 6.39 -8.98
CA ARG A 92 -13.24 5.64 -7.79
C ARG A 92 -14.37 4.82 -7.19
N ALA A 93 -14.04 3.78 -6.46
CA ALA A 93 -15.00 2.86 -5.84
C ALA A 93 -15.98 3.53 -4.85
N GLY A 94 -15.59 4.67 -4.25
CA GLY A 94 -16.43 5.42 -3.32
C GLY A 94 -17.53 6.28 -3.95
N TYR A 95 -17.65 6.34 -5.27
CA TYR A 95 -18.76 7.04 -5.95
C TYR A 95 -20.02 6.19 -5.90
N LEU A 96 -21.19 6.83 -5.98
CA LEU A 96 -22.47 6.15 -6.09
C LEU A 96 -22.50 5.24 -7.33
N ALA A 97 -23.28 4.18 -7.29
CA ALA A 97 -23.36 3.23 -8.40
C ALA A 97 -23.85 3.89 -9.71
N GLU A 98 -24.76 4.84 -9.58
CA GLU A 98 -25.31 5.63 -10.70
C GLU A 98 -24.23 6.48 -11.35
N ASP A 99 -23.43 7.21 -10.57
CA ASP A 99 -22.32 8.04 -11.08
C ASP A 99 -21.28 7.18 -11.81
N ARG A 100 -20.95 6.01 -11.23
CA ARG A 100 -20.01 5.08 -11.85
C ARG A 100 -20.52 4.56 -13.20
N SER A 101 -21.81 4.23 -13.29
CA SER A 101 -22.44 3.79 -14.54
C SER A 101 -22.43 4.88 -15.60
N ALA A 102 -22.73 6.12 -15.21
CA ALA A 102 -22.71 7.27 -16.12
C ALA A 102 -21.30 7.54 -16.68
N LEU A 103 -20.26 7.48 -15.82
CA LEU A 103 -18.86 7.63 -16.26
C LEU A 103 -18.41 6.50 -17.21
N HIS A 104 -18.84 5.26 -16.95
CA HIS A 104 -18.59 4.12 -17.84
C HIS A 104 -19.20 4.33 -19.21
N GLN A 105 -20.46 4.73 -19.26
CA GLN A 105 -21.18 4.97 -20.51
C GLN A 105 -20.52 6.12 -21.29
N ALA A 106 -20.20 7.24 -20.62
CA ALA A 106 -19.56 8.39 -21.24
C ALA A 106 -18.17 8.05 -21.85
N LEU A 107 -17.40 7.16 -21.18
CA LEU A 107 -16.14 6.67 -21.72
C LEU A 107 -16.35 5.74 -22.92
N ALA A 108 -17.31 4.81 -22.84
CA ALA A 108 -17.62 3.87 -23.93
C ALA A 108 -18.14 4.58 -25.20
N GLU A 109 -18.93 5.65 -25.02
CA GLU A 109 -19.48 6.48 -26.10
C GLU A 109 -18.48 7.51 -26.65
N GLY A 110 -17.27 7.62 -26.06
CA GLY A 110 -16.23 8.55 -26.47
C GLY A 110 -16.49 10.01 -26.07
N GLN A 111 -17.47 10.26 -25.22
CA GLN A 111 -17.73 11.59 -24.62
C GLN A 111 -16.58 11.95 -23.65
N LEU A 112 -16.05 10.96 -22.92
CA LEU A 112 -14.82 11.10 -22.16
C LEU A 112 -13.63 10.60 -22.99
N ARG A 113 -12.58 11.42 -23.05
CA ARG A 113 -11.29 11.09 -23.65
C ARG A 113 -10.28 10.64 -22.61
N GLY A 114 -10.47 11.06 -21.36
CA GLY A 114 -9.58 10.74 -20.26
C GLY A 114 -10.32 10.38 -18.99
N LEU A 115 -9.84 9.31 -18.32
CA LEU A 115 -10.38 8.91 -17.04
C LEU A 115 -9.23 8.58 -16.06
N ALA A 116 -9.13 9.33 -14.96
CA ALA A 116 -8.18 9.04 -13.88
C ALA A 116 -8.85 8.16 -12.84
N THR A 117 -8.23 7.02 -12.49
CA THR A 117 -8.84 6.02 -11.62
C THR A 117 -7.83 5.37 -10.68
N THR A 118 -8.35 4.70 -9.65
CA THR A 118 -7.60 3.74 -8.86
C THR A 118 -7.68 2.34 -9.49
N ASN A 119 -7.23 1.30 -8.79
CA ASN A 119 -7.44 -0.11 -9.18
C ASN A 119 -8.94 -0.50 -9.34
N ALA A 120 -9.88 0.40 -9.08
CA ALA A 120 -11.31 0.15 -9.26
C ALA A 120 -11.71 -0.23 -10.70
N LEU A 121 -10.92 0.17 -11.70
CA LEU A 121 -11.12 -0.18 -13.11
C LEU A 121 -10.13 -1.25 -13.62
N GLU A 122 -9.36 -1.85 -12.73
CA GLU A 122 -8.44 -2.94 -13.06
C GLU A 122 -9.17 -4.22 -13.41
N LEU A 123 -10.21 -4.57 -12.65
CA LEU A 123 -11.00 -5.80 -12.78
C LEU A 123 -12.50 -5.52 -12.80
N GLY A 124 -13.26 -6.48 -13.35
CA GLY A 124 -14.72 -6.52 -13.24
C GLY A 124 -15.50 -5.50 -14.09
N VAL A 125 -14.84 -4.83 -15.04
CA VAL A 125 -15.47 -3.83 -15.91
C VAL A 125 -15.08 -4.06 -17.37
N ASP A 126 -16.04 -3.90 -18.27
CA ASP A 126 -15.83 -4.06 -19.70
C ASP A 126 -15.36 -2.71 -20.31
N ILE A 127 -14.19 -2.25 -19.85
CA ILE A 127 -13.45 -1.14 -20.44
C ILE A 127 -12.19 -1.72 -21.04
N ALA A 128 -12.19 -1.89 -22.34
CA ALA A 128 -11.04 -2.39 -23.08
C ALA A 128 -10.91 -1.64 -24.41
N GLY A 129 -9.73 -1.71 -25.01
CA GLY A 129 -9.49 -1.14 -26.30
C GLY A 129 -9.25 0.37 -26.30
N LEU A 130 -8.77 0.90 -25.19
CA LEU A 130 -8.27 2.28 -25.12
C LEU A 130 -6.94 2.42 -25.88
N ASP A 131 -6.63 3.62 -26.34
CA ASP A 131 -5.42 3.88 -27.11
C ASP A 131 -4.17 3.90 -26.20
N ALA A 132 -4.33 4.44 -24.99
CA ALA A 132 -3.24 4.52 -24.03
C ALA A 132 -3.68 4.23 -22.59
N VAL A 133 -2.73 3.68 -21.81
CA VAL A 133 -2.81 3.54 -20.37
C VAL A 133 -1.58 4.19 -19.73
N VAL A 134 -1.82 5.03 -18.73
CA VAL A 134 -0.77 5.67 -17.93
C VAL A 134 -0.89 5.15 -16.50
N LEU A 135 0.22 4.68 -15.93
CA LEU A 135 0.31 4.22 -14.55
C LEU A 135 1.18 5.21 -13.76
N ALA A 136 0.59 5.90 -12.80
CA ALA A 136 1.32 6.77 -11.88
C ALA A 136 1.83 5.97 -10.68
N GLY A 137 2.91 5.27 -10.89
CA GLY A 137 3.53 4.31 -9.99
C GLY A 137 3.21 2.85 -10.32
N PHE A 138 4.13 1.99 -9.93
CA PHE A 138 3.94 0.54 -10.03
C PHE A 138 2.79 0.08 -9.13
N PRO A 139 1.85 -0.74 -9.61
CA PRO A 139 0.62 -1.09 -8.87
C PRO A 139 0.81 -2.12 -7.74
N GLY A 140 2.05 -2.50 -7.41
CA GLY A 140 2.38 -3.43 -6.34
C GLY A 140 2.66 -4.85 -6.80
N THR A 141 2.04 -5.29 -7.90
CA THR A 141 2.27 -6.62 -8.48
C THR A 141 2.40 -6.56 -10.00
N VAL A 142 3.15 -7.52 -10.58
CA VAL A 142 3.25 -7.71 -12.04
C VAL A 142 1.88 -8.08 -12.62
N ALA A 143 1.08 -8.85 -11.86
CA ALA A 143 -0.29 -9.19 -12.25
C ALA A 143 -1.14 -7.93 -12.45
N SER A 144 -1.18 -7.03 -11.46
CA SER A 144 -1.89 -5.74 -11.56
C SER A 144 -1.36 -4.88 -12.70
N PHE A 145 -0.03 -4.82 -12.87
CA PHE A 145 0.57 -4.08 -13.99
C PHE A 145 0.02 -4.56 -15.35
N TRP A 146 0.02 -5.88 -15.59
CA TRP A 146 -0.50 -6.41 -16.84
C TRP A 146 -2.02 -6.31 -16.97
N GLN A 147 -2.78 -6.39 -15.87
CA GLN A 147 -4.23 -6.18 -15.87
C GLN A 147 -4.60 -4.74 -16.21
N GLN A 148 -3.89 -3.75 -15.65
CA GLN A 148 -4.05 -2.35 -15.97
C GLN A 148 -3.59 -2.05 -17.39
N ALA A 149 -2.40 -2.50 -17.80
CA ALA A 149 -1.90 -2.39 -19.16
C ALA A 149 -2.83 -3.04 -20.18
N GLY A 150 -3.51 -4.12 -19.78
CA GLY A 150 -4.49 -4.85 -20.59
C GLY A 150 -5.73 -4.04 -20.97
N ARG A 151 -6.00 -2.90 -20.32
CA ARG A 151 -7.07 -1.99 -20.70
C ARG A 151 -6.79 -1.24 -22.00
N SER A 152 -5.52 -1.14 -22.42
CA SER A 152 -5.12 -0.58 -23.71
C SER A 152 -5.02 -1.65 -24.79
N GLY A 153 -5.26 -1.24 -26.03
CA GLY A 153 -5.14 -2.07 -27.23
C GLY A 153 -6.47 -2.58 -27.75
N ARG A 154 -6.87 -2.03 -28.90
CA ARG A 154 -7.99 -2.57 -29.71
C ARG A 154 -7.46 -3.68 -30.62
N ARG A 155 -8.34 -4.56 -31.09
CA ARG A 155 -7.98 -5.62 -32.02
C ARG A 155 -7.24 -5.05 -33.23
N GLY A 156 -5.95 -5.40 -33.38
CA GLY A 156 -5.12 -5.01 -34.53
C GLY A 156 -4.54 -3.59 -34.51
N GLN A 157 -4.78 -2.79 -33.46
CA GLN A 157 -4.17 -1.46 -33.29
C GLN A 157 -3.07 -1.49 -32.23
N GLY A 158 -2.04 -0.64 -32.41
CA GLY A 158 -1.01 -0.42 -31.42
C GLY A 158 -1.56 0.25 -30.16
N ALA A 159 -0.97 -0.03 -29.03
CA ALA A 159 -1.31 0.59 -27.75
C ALA A 159 -0.08 1.12 -27.03
N LEU A 160 -0.24 2.20 -26.28
CA LEU A 160 0.79 2.77 -25.44
C LEU A 160 0.50 2.48 -23.98
N VAL A 161 1.51 2.00 -23.27
CA VAL A 161 1.50 1.87 -21.81
C VAL A 161 2.65 2.69 -21.26
N VAL A 162 2.36 3.64 -20.38
CA VAL A 162 3.39 4.48 -19.75
C VAL A 162 3.39 4.22 -18.26
N LEU A 163 4.47 3.64 -17.73
CA LEU A 163 4.71 3.55 -16.29
C LEU A 163 5.57 4.75 -15.87
N ILE A 164 5.00 5.63 -15.07
CA ILE A 164 5.68 6.79 -14.51
C ILE A 164 6.11 6.45 -13.09
N ALA A 165 7.41 6.38 -12.85
CA ALA A 165 7.96 6.08 -11.54
C ALA A 165 7.56 7.13 -10.51
N ARG A 166 7.12 6.68 -9.34
CA ARG A 166 7.07 7.53 -8.15
C ARG A 166 8.49 7.74 -7.65
N ASP A 167 8.65 8.77 -6.85
CA ASP A 167 9.89 9.00 -6.12
C ASP A 167 9.93 8.06 -4.90
N ASP A 168 10.15 6.77 -5.16
CA ASP A 168 10.30 5.71 -4.16
C ASP A 168 11.28 4.62 -4.65
N PRO A 169 11.83 3.79 -3.74
CA PRO A 169 12.87 2.82 -4.08
C PRO A 169 12.44 1.77 -5.11
N LEU A 170 11.20 1.26 -5.01
CA LEU A 170 10.73 0.19 -5.89
C LEU A 170 10.52 0.67 -7.32
N ASP A 171 9.80 1.79 -7.48
CA ASP A 171 9.50 2.33 -8.80
C ASP A 171 10.79 2.73 -9.52
N THR A 172 11.72 3.38 -8.80
CA THR A 172 13.05 3.73 -9.32
C THR A 172 13.83 2.48 -9.73
N TYR A 173 13.84 1.44 -8.88
CA TYR A 173 14.49 0.17 -9.22
C TYR A 173 13.91 -0.45 -10.50
N LEU A 174 12.58 -0.52 -10.63
CA LEU A 174 11.91 -1.15 -11.78
C LEU A 174 12.15 -0.40 -13.09
N VAL A 175 12.20 0.93 -13.07
CA VAL A 175 12.51 1.73 -14.26
C VAL A 175 13.94 1.51 -14.73
N HIS A 176 14.89 1.36 -13.83
CA HIS A 176 16.29 1.09 -14.14
C HIS A 176 16.60 -0.41 -14.41
N HIS A 177 15.68 -1.31 -14.02
CA HIS A 177 15.80 -2.76 -14.23
C HIS A 177 14.55 -3.32 -14.94
N PRO A 178 14.31 -2.99 -16.22
CA PRO A 178 13.09 -3.36 -16.95
C PRO A 178 12.77 -4.86 -16.93
N ALA A 179 13.80 -5.72 -16.96
CA ALA A 179 13.64 -7.17 -16.89
C ALA A 179 12.98 -7.65 -15.59
N ALA A 180 13.14 -6.91 -14.49
CA ALA A 180 12.50 -7.23 -13.21
C ALA A 180 10.97 -7.04 -13.24
N LEU A 181 10.45 -6.31 -14.25
CA LEU A 181 9.02 -6.11 -14.48
C LEU A 181 8.53 -6.86 -15.72
N LEU A 182 9.20 -6.68 -16.85
CA LEU A 182 8.68 -7.10 -18.17
C LEU A 182 8.95 -8.57 -18.47
N ASP A 183 10.07 -9.12 -17.96
CA ASP A 183 10.49 -10.51 -18.20
C ASP A 183 10.16 -11.43 -17.03
N LYS A 184 9.63 -10.88 -15.93
CA LYS A 184 9.26 -11.65 -14.76
C LYS A 184 7.88 -12.30 -14.96
N PRO A 185 7.72 -13.59 -14.64
CA PRO A 185 6.39 -14.21 -14.63
C PRO A 185 5.50 -13.56 -13.57
N VAL A 186 4.19 -13.66 -13.78
CA VAL A 186 3.20 -13.22 -12.78
C VAL A 186 3.45 -13.95 -11.47
N GLU A 187 3.37 -13.24 -10.37
CA GLU A 187 3.64 -13.74 -9.04
C GLU A 187 2.63 -14.82 -8.64
N ARG A 188 3.09 -15.78 -7.87
CA ARG A 188 2.17 -16.69 -7.17
C ARG A 188 1.44 -15.92 -6.08
N VAL A 189 0.15 -16.18 -5.95
CA VAL A 189 -0.65 -15.62 -4.85
C VAL A 189 -0.06 -16.08 -3.52
N VAL A 190 0.16 -15.14 -2.62
CA VAL A 190 0.56 -15.41 -1.24
C VAL A 190 -0.70 -15.39 -0.39
N ILE A 191 -0.96 -16.48 0.33
CA ILE A 191 -2.09 -16.60 1.26
C ILE A 191 -1.65 -17.42 2.47
N ASP A 192 -2.25 -17.12 3.61
CA ASP A 192 -2.22 -17.97 4.80
C ASP A 192 -3.63 -18.52 5.07
N PRO A 193 -3.93 -19.76 4.61
CA PRO A 193 -5.26 -20.34 4.74
C PRO A 193 -5.61 -20.75 6.17
N VAL A 194 -4.62 -20.81 7.07
CA VAL A 194 -4.82 -21.19 8.49
C VAL A 194 -4.82 -19.99 9.44
N ASN A 195 -4.68 -18.77 8.91
CA ASN A 195 -4.78 -17.56 9.71
C ASN A 195 -6.11 -17.53 10.49
N PRO A 196 -6.10 -17.57 11.83
CA PRO A 196 -7.33 -17.70 12.63
C PRO A 196 -8.28 -16.51 12.47
N HIS A 197 -7.76 -15.31 12.17
CA HIS A 197 -8.55 -14.10 11.93
C HIS A 197 -9.39 -14.17 10.66
N LEU A 198 -8.95 -14.97 9.66
CA LEU A 198 -9.70 -15.23 8.43
C LEU A 198 -10.48 -16.53 8.53
N LEU A 199 -9.85 -17.58 9.02
CA LEU A 199 -10.43 -18.92 9.08
C LEU A 199 -11.65 -18.98 9.99
N GLY A 200 -11.63 -18.31 11.16
CA GLY A 200 -12.73 -18.29 12.11
C GLY A 200 -14.05 -17.77 11.50
N PRO A 201 -14.09 -16.57 10.96
CA PRO A 201 -15.27 -16.06 10.25
C PRO A 201 -15.72 -16.92 9.08
N GLN A 202 -14.79 -17.51 8.31
CA GLN A 202 -15.12 -18.41 7.20
C GLN A 202 -15.73 -19.72 7.69
N LEU A 203 -15.27 -20.30 8.80
CA LEU A 203 -15.88 -21.48 9.43
C LEU A 203 -17.31 -21.19 9.89
N LEU A 204 -17.57 -20.00 10.45
CA LEU A 204 -18.92 -19.58 10.83
C LEU A 204 -19.85 -19.48 9.61
N CYS A 205 -19.37 -18.95 8.48
CA CYS A 205 -20.12 -18.90 7.22
C CYS A 205 -20.41 -20.32 6.72
N ALA A 206 -19.38 -21.15 6.63
CA ALA A 206 -19.53 -22.53 6.17
C ALA A 206 -20.51 -23.33 7.05
N ALA A 207 -20.40 -23.21 8.39
CA ALA A 207 -21.33 -23.86 9.32
C ALA A 207 -22.76 -23.34 9.22
N THR A 208 -22.94 -22.09 8.76
CA THR A 208 -24.27 -21.49 8.54
C THR A 208 -24.91 -22.02 7.26
N GLU A 209 -24.12 -22.28 6.23
CA GLU A 209 -24.57 -22.87 4.96
C GLU A 209 -24.87 -24.36 5.13
N LEU A 210 -23.99 -25.12 5.77
CA LEU A 210 -24.14 -26.54 6.06
C LEU A 210 -23.36 -26.92 7.33
N PRO A 211 -23.95 -27.70 8.27
CA PRO A 211 -23.22 -28.15 9.45
C PRO A 211 -21.94 -28.91 9.09
N LEU A 212 -20.79 -28.41 9.57
CA LEU A 212 -19.47 -28.98 9.31
C LEU A 212 -19.25 -30.25 10.14
N ASP A 213 -18.61 -31.24 9.56
CA ASP A 213 -18.20 -32.42 10.31
C ASP A 213 -16.74 -32.35 10.80
N ASP A 214 -16.40 -33.21 11.78
CA ASP A 214 -15.04 -33.27 12.35
C ASP A 214 -13.97 -33.62 11.29
N ALA A 215 -14.32 -34.30 10.20
CA ALA A 215 -13.35 -34.68 9.17
C ALA A 215 -13.04 -33.48 8.26
N GLU A 216 -14.06 -32.71 7.90
CA GLU A 216 -13.89 -31.46 7.14
C GLU A 216 -13.02 -30.46 7.91
N VAL A 217 -13.35 -30.19 9.19
CA VAL A 217 -12.60 -29.27 10.04
C VAL A 217 -11.13 -29.70 10.19
N ARG A 218 -10.88 -31.01 10.35
CA ARG A 218 -9.50 -31.53 10.37
C ARG A 218 -8.79 -31.38 9.03
N SER A 219 -9.47 -31.62 7.92
CA SER A 219 -8.86 -31.52 6.59
C SER A 219 -8.40 -30.09 6.25
N TRP A 220 -9.04 -29.08 6.85
CA TRP A 220 -8.68 -27.66 6.70
C TRP A 220 -7.65 -27.19 7.74
N GLY A 221 -7.18 -28.05 8.66
CA GLY A 221 -6.30 -27.64 9.75
C GLY A 221 -6.98 -26.71 10.77
N ALA A 222 -8.31 -26.73 10.84
CA ALA A 222 -9.12 -25.73 11.51
C ALA A 222 -9.62 -26.14 12.92
N VAL A 223 -9.09 -27.21 13.49
CA VAL A 223 -9.60 -27.80 14.76
C VAL A 223 -9.52 -26.79 15.90
N GLU A 224 -8.35 -26.19 16.10
CA GLU A 224 -8.14 -25.23 17.20
C GLU A 224 -9.04 -24.00 17.09
N VAL A 225 -9.21 -23.48 15.86
CA VAL A 225 -10.08 -22.34 15.57
C VAL A 225 -11.55 -22.71 15.80
N ALA A 226 -11.96 -23.89 15.39
CA ALA A 226 -13.34 -24.35 15.58
C ALA A 226 -13.65 -24.56 17.09
N GLU A 227 -12.71 -25.07 17.88
CA GLU A 227 -12.85 -25.22 19.33
C GLU A 227 -12.91 -23.87 20.02
N SER A 228 -12.06 -22.90 19.64
CA SER A 228 -12.14 -21.52 20.13
C SER A 228 -13.52 -20.91 19.88
N LEU A 229 -14.05 -21.09 18.66
CA LEU A 229 -15.40 -20.60 18.31
C LEU A 229 -16.53 -21.28 19.12
N VAL A 230 -16.31 -22.53 19.57
CA VAL A 230 -17.25 -23.21 20.48
C VAL A 230 -17.14 -22.64 21.89
N ASP A 231 -15.94 -22.37 22.38
CA ASP A 231 -15.71 -21.76 23.71
C ASP A 231 -16.26 -20.34 23.77
N ASP A 232 -16.16 -19.57 22.67
CA ASP A 232 -16.73 -18.24 22.52
C ASP A 232 -18.28 -18.26 22.33
N GLY A 233 -18.88 -19.47 22.25
CA GLY A 233 -20.32 -19.62 22.08
C GLY A 233 -20.86 -19.26 20.69
N LEU A 234 -19.97 -19.09 19.70
CA LEU A 234 -20.33 -18.78 18.31
C LEU A 234 -20.65 -20.04 17.50
N LEU A 235 -20.03 -21.19 17.84
CA LEU A 235 -20.36 -22.50 17.33
C LEU A 235 -20.88 -23.41 18.46
N ARG A 236 -21.63 -24.44 18.08
CA ARG A 236 -22.09 -25.53 18.97
C ARG A 236 -21.70 -26.87 18.37
N ARG A 237 -21.00 -27.70 19.12
CA ARG A 237 -20.66 -29.06 18.69
C ARG A 237 -21.68 -30.07 19.21
N ARG A 238 -22.28 -30.87 18.29
CA ARG A 238 -23.21 -31.96 18.60
C ARG A 238 -22.98 -33.15 17.66
N ASN A 239 -22.80 -34.32 18.22
CA ASN A 239 -22.64 -35.59 17.46
C ASN A 239 -21.55 -35.48 16.37
N GLY A 240 -20.40 -34.89 16.67
CA GLY A 240 -19.29 -34.75 15.73
C GLY A 240 -19.53 -33.74 14.61
N ARG A 241 -20.51 -32.83 14.77
CA ARG A 241 -20.80 -31.75 13.84
C ARG A 241 -20.86 -30.38 14.54
N TYR A 242 -20.44 -29.36 13.83
CA TYR A 242 -20.48 -27.98 14.26
C TYR A 242 -21.63 -27.24 13.61
N PHE A 243 -22.39 -26.50 14.42
CA PHE A 243 -23.56 -25.70 14.06
C PHE A 243 -23.35 -24.26 14.50
N PRO A 244 -23.81 -23.24 13.75
CA PRO A 244 -23.78 -21.87 14.23
C PRO A 244 -24.66 -21.70 15.46
N ALA A 245 -24.27 -20.83 16.36
CA ALA A 245 -25.14 -20.42 17.47
C ALA A 245 -26.33 -19.60 16.94
N PRO A 246 -27.50 -19.67 17.63
CA PRO A 246 -28.67 -18.90 17.21
C PRO A 246 -28.37 -17.40 17.16
N GLY A 247 -28.79 -16.74 16.07
CA GLY A 247 -28.64 -15.30 15.90
C GLY A 247 -27.31 -14.86 15.26
N VAL A 248 -26.35 -15.75 15.08
CA VAL A 248 -25.08 -15.46 14.37
C VAL A 248 -25.37 -15.25 12.87
N LYS A 249 -24.94 -14.12 12.31
CA LYS A 249 -25.06 -13.77 10.89
C LYS A 249 -23.66 -13.43 10.33
N PRO A 250 -22.82 -14.42 10.09
CA PRO A 250 -21.40 -14.18 9.82
C PRO A 250 -21.14 -13.53 8.47
N HIS A 251 -21.92 -13.85 7.43
CA HIS A 251 -21.66 -13.37 6.07
C HIS A 251 -21.63 -11.84 5.92
N ALA A 252 -22.40 -11.12 6.75
CA ALA A 252 -22.40 -9.66 6.73
C ALA A 252 -21.17 -9.03 7.42
N ALA A 253 -20.46 -9.82 8.24
CA ALA A 253 -19.32 -9.37 9.03
C ALA A 253 -17.97 -9.85 8.49
N VAL A 254 -17.96 -10.71 7.45
CA VAL A 254 -16.73 -11.26 6.88
C VAL A 254 -16.08 -10.22 5.98
N ASP A 255 -14.83 -9.89 6.29
CA ASP A 255 -13.92 -9.17 5.40
C ASP A 255 -12.82 -10.14 4.94
N VAL A 256 -12.66 -10.31 3.63
CA VAL A 256 -11.66 -11.20 3.02
C VAL A 256 -10.24 -10.76 3.34
N ARG A 257 -10.02 -9.49 3.63
CA ARG A 257 -8.72 -8.94 4.04
C ARG A 257 -8.50 -8.97 5.55
N GLY A 258 -9.47 -9.48 6.32
CA GLY A 258 -9.37 -9.55 7.79
C GLY A 258 -9.44 -8.20 8.48
N ALA A 259 -9.95 -7.14 7.81
CA ALA A 259 -10.15 -5.85 8.45
C ALA A 259 -11.15 -6.00 9.60
N ILE A 260 -10.64 -5.97 10.83
CA ILE A 260 -11.46 -5.99 12.04
C ILE A 260 -12.02 -4.58 12.22
N GLY A 261 -13.36 -4.42 12.23
CA GLY A 261 -13.95 -3.20 12.77
C GLY A 261 -14.90 -2.40 11.88
N GLY A 262 -15.32 -2.90 10.72
CA GLY A 262 -16.39 -2.21 9.96
C GLY A 262 -15.93 -0.94 9.21
N GLN A 263 -16.89 -0.10 8.84
CA GLN A 263 -16.69 1.12 8.06
C GLN A 263 -17.18 2.34 8.84
N ILE A 264 -16.43 3.43 8.77
CA ILE A 264 -16.89 4.77 9.16
C ILE A 264 -17.48 5.45 7.94
N VAL A 265 -18.73 5.87 8.06
CA VAL A 265 -19.47 6.56 6.99
C VAL A 265 -19.18 8.06 7.07
N ILE A 266 -18.86 8.70 5.95
CA ILE A 266 -18.59 10.14 5.89
C ILE A 266 -19.85 10.85 5.41
N VAL A 267 -20.40 11.74 6.26
CA VAL A 267 -21.67 12.42 6.06
C VAL A 267 -21.50 13.92 6.12
N GLU A 268 -22.01 14.64 5.14
CA GLU A 268 -22.08 16.10 5.15
C GLU A 268 -23.13 16.57 6.17
N ALA A 269 -22.69 17.28 7.22
CA ALA A 269 -23.53 17.64 8.38
C ALA A 269 -24.74 18.51 8.00
N GLY A 270 -24.58 19.43 7.04
CA GLY A 270 -25.64 20.37 6.66
C GLY A 270 -26.77 19.74 5.84
N THR A 271 -26.48 18.71 5.06
CA THR A 271 -27.41 18.10 4.09
C THR A 271 -27.80 16.67 4.42
N GLY A 272 -27.03 15.99 5.28
CA GLY A 272 -27.14 14.55 5.52
C GLY A 272 -26.68 13.69 4.33
N ARG A 273 -26.02 14.29 3.33
CA ARG A 273 -25.54 13.59 2.15
C ARG A 273 -24.40 12.63 2.53
N LEU A 274 -24.54 11.39 2.08
CA LEU A 274 -23.47 10.39 2.18
C LEU A 274 -22.41 10.69 1.10
N LEU A 275 -21.18 10.94 1.52
CA LEU A 275 -20.04 11.19 0.61
C LEU A 275 -19.22 9.93 0.35
N GLY A 276 -19.10 9.02 1.32
CA GLY A 276 -18.30 7.82 1.18
C GLY A 276 -18.06 7.10 2.48
N SER A 277 -17.07 6.22 2.51
CA SER A 277 -16.68 5.50 3.73
C SER A 277 -15.15 5.28 3.80
N VAL A 278 -14.66 5.08 5.02
CA VAL A 278 -13.26 4.71 5.33
C VAL A 278 -13.27 3.58 6.36
N GLY A 279 -12.31 2.66 6.27
CA GLY A 279 -12.18 1.58 7.24
C GLY A 279 -11.89 2.10 8.66
N VAL A 280 -12.44 1.45 9.70
CA VAL A 280 -12.26 1.88 11.10
C VAL A 280 -10.77 2.02 11.46
N GLY A 281 -9.89 1.10 11.05
CA GLY A 281 -8.45 1.19 11.32
C GLY A 281 -7.73 2.35 10.61
N GLN A 282 -8.31 2.88 9.50
CA GLN A 282 -7.76 4.02 8.78
C GLN A 282 -8.39 5.36 9.19
N ALA A 283 -9.53 5.31 9.87
CA ALA A 283 -10.28 6.51 10.24
C ALA A 283 -9.47 7.49 11.12
N PRO A 284 -8.66 7.05 12.09
CA PRO A 284 -7.82 7.94 12.88
C PRO A 284 -6.89 8.81 12.03
N ALA A 285 -6.37 8.27 10.95
CA ALA A 285 -5.45 8.99 10.05
C ALA A 285 -6.17 9.78 8.95
N ALA A 286 -7.33 9.30 8.48
CA ALA A 286 -7.99 9.83 7.28
C ALA A 286 -9.23 10.71 7.56
N ALA A 287 -9.84 10.57 8.72
CA ALA A 287 -11.11 11.20 9.09
C ALA A 287 -11.13 11.74 10.54
N HIS A 288 -9.96 12.05 11.11
CA HIS A 288 -9.86 12.72 12.40
C HIS A 288 -10.48 14.13 12.35
N PRO A 289 -10.91 14.72 13.47
CA PRO A 289 -11.37 16.11 13.50
C PRO A 289 -10.29 17.05 12.91
N GLY A 290 -10.71 17.94 12.02
CA GLY A 290 -9.83 18.84 11.28
C GLY A 290 -9.14 18.23 10.04
N ALA A 291 -9.35 16.94 9.74
CA ALA A 291 -8.84 16.33 8.51
C ALA A 291 -9.49 16.96 7.26
N VAL A 292 -8.70 17.15 6.21
CA VAL A 292 -9.19 17.64 4.92
C VAL A 292 -9.52 16.45 4.02
N TYR A 293 -10.79 16.32 3.66
CA TYR A 293 -11.33 15.25 2.85
C TYR A 293 -11.74 15.79 1.46
N LEU A 294 -11.22 15.17 0.39
CA LEU A 294 -11.55 15.54 -0.98
C LEU A 294 -12.58 14.55 -1.56
N HIS A 295 -13.67 15.08 -2.14
CA HIS A 295 -14.73 14.29 -2.77
C HIS A 295 -15.25 14.95 -4.04
N GLN A 296 -15.08 14.30 -5.20
CA GLN A 296 -15.51 14.78 -6.53
C GLN A 296 -15.01 16.18 -6.87
N GLY A 297 -13.78 16.52 -6.45
CA GLY A 297 -13.18 17.83 -6.66
C GLY A 297 -13.57 18.89 -5.63
N GLU A 298 -14.50 18.61 -4.75
CA GLU A 298 -14.89 19.48 -3.63
C GLU A 298 -14.16 19.10 -2.34
N THR A 299 -13.75 20.09 -1.60
CA THR A 299 -13.01 19.93 -0.34
C THR A 299 -13.95 20.05 0.86
N TYR A 300 -13.75 19.18 1.84
CA TYR A 300 -14.49 19.13 3.08
C TYR A 300 -13.53 19.08 4.26
N VAL A 301 -13.95 19.62 5.40
CA VAL A 301 -13.23 19.52 6.66
C VAL A 301 -14.04 18.62 7.61
N VAL A 302 -13.36 17.70 8.29
CA VAL A 302 -13.99 16.80 9.26
C VAL A 302 -14.25 17.52 10.57
N ASP A 303 -15.52 17.57 11.01
CA ASP A 303 -15.95 18.17 12.26
C ASP A 303 -15.77 17.22 13.44
N SER A 304 -16.20 15.97 13.25
CA SER A 304 -16.17 14.95 14.30
C SER A 304 -16.07 13.55 13.73
N LEU A 305 -15.49 12.65 14.52
CA LEU A 305 -15.39 11.22 14.24
C LEU A 305 -15.97 10.44 15.44
N ASP A 306 -17.03 9.69 15.18
CA ASP A 306 -17.68 8.82 16.17
C ASP A 306 -17.47 7.35 15.78
N PHE A 307 -16.68 6.64 16.61
CA PHE A 307 -16.40 5.21 16.41
C PHE A 307 -17.58 4.31 16.85
N GLN A 308 -18.44 4.76 17.75
CA GLN A 308 -19.58 3.96 18.25
C GLN A 308 -20.68 3.91 17.21
N ASP A 309 -21.01 5.07 16.64
CA ASP A 309 -22.01 5.18 15.58
C ASP A 309 -21.46 4.89 14.19
N GLY A 310 -20.12 4.81 14.05
CA GLY A 310 -19.43 4.56 12.78
C GLY A 310 -19.61 5.70 11.77
N ILE A 311 -19.61 6.96 12.26
CA ILE A 311 -19.90 8.14 11.43
C ILE A 311 -18.83 9.22 11.64
N ALA A 312 -18.40 9.83 10.54
CA ALA A 312 -17.64 11.08 10.54
C ALA A 312 -18.47 12.18 9.88
N PHE A 313 -18.70 13.27 10.59
CA PHE A 313 -19.37 14.45 10.03
C PHE A 313 -18.37 15.41 9.43
N VAL A 314 -18.74 15.96 8.27
CA VAL A 314 -17.91 16.92 7.52
C VAL A 314 -18.75 18.10 7.04
N HIS A 315 -18.11 19.24 6.81
CA HIS A 315 -18.72 20.39 6.11
C HIS A 315 -17.88 20.78 4.91
N ALA A 316 -18.52 21.38 3.91
CA ALA A 316 -17.84 21.87 2.71
C ALA A 316 -17.03 23.13 3.05
N GLU A 317 -15.72 23.05 2.91
CA GLU A 317 -14.77 24.15 3.09
C GLU A 317 -13.48 23.83 2.35
N ASP A 318 -12.91 24.82 1.65
CA ASP A 318 -11.55 24.75 1.13
C ASP A 318 -10.62 25.60 2.02
N PRO A 319 -9.90 24.99 2.96
CA PRO A 319 -9.03 25.72 3.88
C PRO A 319 -7.70 26.15 3.24
N GLY A 320 -7.46 25.82 1.94
CA GLY A 320 -6.23 26.13 1.22
C GLY A 320 -5.01 25.31 1.64
N TYR A 321 -5.19 24.27 2.47
CA TYR A 321 -4.15 23.34 2.89
C TYR A 321 -4.64 21.88 2.86
N ALA A 322 -3.72 20.96 2.96
CA ALA A 322 -3.97 19.55 3.16
C ALA A 322 -3.46 19.09 4.53
N THR A 323 -4.05 18.03 5.07
CA THR A 323 -3.68 17.44 6.35
C THR A 323 -2.96 16.11 6.17
N PHE A 324 -1.97 15.84 7.04
CA PHE A 324 -1.17 14.63 7.05
C PHE A 324 -1.01 14.15 8.48
N ALA A 325 -1.69 13.05 8.83
CA ALA A 325 -1.62 12.45 10.15
C ALA A 325 -0.16 12.07 10.51
N ARG A 326 0.14 12.13 11.81
CA ARG A 326 1.39 11.68 12.41
C ARG A 326 1.08 10.58 13.40
N GLU A 327 1.71 9.43 13.18
CA GLU A 327 1.51 8.22 13.97
C GLU A 327 2.79 7.86 14.71
N VAL A 328 2.63 7.40 15.93
CA VAL A 328 3.69 6.72 16.69
C VAL A 328 3.39 5.22 16.64
N THR A 329 4.38 4.45 16.26
CA THR A 329 4.29 2.99 16.17
C THR A 329 5.19 2.36 17.22
N ASP A 330 4.64 1.40 17.98
CA ASP A 330 5.39 0.52 18.87
C ASP A 330 5.20 -0.94 18.45
N ILE A 331 6.19 -1.80 18.72
CA ILE A 331 6.15 -3.21 18.35
C ILE A 331 6.65 -4.08 19.51
N ALA A 332 5.84 -5.08 19.85
CA ALA A 332 6.18 -6.08 20.86
C ALA A 332 6.19 -7.47 20.22
N VAL A 333 7.27 -8.23 20.45
CA VAL A 333 7.33 -9.67 20.09
C VAL A 333 6.50 -10.44 21.11
N THR A 334 5.47 -11.15 20.65
CA THR A 334 4.46 -11.80 21.52
C THR A 334 4.61 -13.30 21.66
N GLY A 335 5.54 -13.92 20.91
CA GLY A 335 5.74 -15.36 20.96
C GLY A 335 7.07 -15.81 20.37
N THR A 336 7.29 -17.12 20.44
CA THR A 336 8.44 -17.77 19.80
C THR A 336 8.14 -18.00 18.32
N GLY A 337 9.00 -17.47 17.46
CA GLY A 337 8.95 -17.71 16.01
C GLY A 337 10.12 -18.57 15.52
N GLU A 338 10.20 -18.73 14.20
CA GLU A 338 11.38 -19.32 13.56
C GLU A 338 12.54 -18.32 13.65
N ARG A 339 13.71 -18.76 14.17
CA ARG A 339 14.89 -17.92 14.31
C ARG A 339 16.14 -18.67 13.86
N LEU A 340 16.88 -18.05 12.97
CA LEU A 340 18.16 -18.54 12.47
C LEU A 340 19.26 -17.58 12.92
N VAL A 341 20.36 -18.12 13.44
CA VAL A 341 21.49 -17.31 13.96
C VAL A 341 22.72 -17.56 13.11
N PHE A 342 23.29 -16.49 12.60
CA PHE A 342 24.48 -16.46 11.74
C PHE A 342 25.53 -15.52 12.37
N GLY A 343 26.38 -16.06 13.22
CA GLY A 343 27.36 -15.24 13.92
C GLY A 343 26.74 -14.06 14.68
N PRO A 344 27.07 -12.80 14.32
CA PRO A 344 26.54 -11.63 14.99
C PRO A 344 25.14 -11.20 14.52
N VAL A 345 24.56 -11.90 13.54
CA VAL A 345 23.26 -11.62 12.92
C VAL A 345 22.28 -12.73 13.25
N ALA A 346 21.04 -12.39 13.56
CA ALA A 346 19.95 -13.36 13.59
C ALA A 346 18.81 -12.86 12.70
N LEU A 347 18.22 -13.79 11.94
CA LEU A 347 17.03 -13.58 11.10
C LEU A 347 15.88 -14.37 11.70
N GLY A 348 14.71 -13.74 11.88
CA GLY A 348 13.56 -14.38 12.50
C GLY A 348 12.26 -14.08 11.77
N LEU A 349 11.32 -15.03 11.86
CA LEU A 349 9.92 -14.83 11.53
C LEU A 349 9.14 -14.95 12.84
N VAL A 350 8.63 -13.85 13.35
CA VAL A 350 8.12 -13.74 14.72
C VAL A 350 6.69 -13.17 14.77
N PRO A 351 5.83 -13.69 15.65
CA PRO A 351 4.55 -13.06 15.95
C PRO A 351 4.79 -11.77 16.74
N VAL A 352 4.11 -10.71 16.35
CA VAL A 352 4.23 -9.38 16.97
C VAL A 352 2.86 -8.76 17.20
N THR A 353 2.79 -7.86 18.18
CA THR A 353 1.70 -6.89 18.27
C THR A 353 2.26 -5.51 17.94
N VAL A 354 1.68 -4.89 16.94
CA VAL A 354 1.99 -3.52 16.53
C VAL A 354 0.92 -2.60 17.11
N THR A 355 1.34 -1.54 17.77
CA THR A 355 0.43 -0.51 18.32
C THR A 355 0.68 0.80 17.57
N ASN A 356 -0.35 1.32 16.91
CA ASN A 356 -0.32 2.60 16.22
C ASN A 356 -1.19 3.61 16.98
N HIS A 357 -0.66 4.80 17.17
CA HIS A 357 -1.34 5.90 17.82
C HIS A 357 -1.18 7.18 16.98
N VAL A 358 -2.30 7.74 16.50
CA VAL A 358 -2.28 9.04 15.80
C VAL A 358 -2.23 10.15 16.85
N VAL A 359 -1.08 10.79 16.95
CA VAL A 359 -0.77 11.81 17.98
C VAL A 359 -1.00 13.24 17.48
N GLY A 360 -1.28 13.42 16.18
CA GLY A 360 -1.51 14.73 15.60
C GLY A 360 -1.47 14.72 14.08
N TYR A 361 -1.53 15.90 13.49
CA TYR A 361 -1.40 16.05 12.03
C TYR A 361 -0.69 17.34 11.66
N LEU A 362 -0.01 17.31 10.52
CA LEU A 362 0.58 18.50 9.89
C LEU A 362 -0.44 19.13 8.94
N ARG A 363 -0.52 20.46 8.94
CA ARG A 363 -1.16 21.23 7.88
C ARG A 363 -0.10 21.70 6.89
N ARG A 364 -0.29 21.37 5.60
CA ARG A 364 0.64 21.77 4.53
C ARG A 364 -0.14 22.49 3.43
N GLN A 365 0.41 23.60 2.98
CA GLN A 365 -0.07 24.28 1.76
C GLN A 365 0.14 23.39 0.51
N LEU A 366 -0.58 23.71 -0.56
CA LEU A 366 -0.37 23.04 -1.86
C LEU A 366 1.04 23.26 -2.41
N SER A 367 1.73 24.33 -1.99
CA SER A 367 3.16 24.58 -2.26
C SER A 367 4.11 23.56 -1.62
N GLY A 368 3.64 22.81 -0.60
CA GLY A 368 4.43 21.91 0.21
C GLY A 368 4.91 22.50 1.53
N GLU A 369 4.71 23.79 1.77
CA GLU A 369 5.07 24.47 3.02
C GLU A 369 4.27 23.94 4.19
N VAL A 370 4.95 23.58 5.28
CA VAL A 370 4.32 23.16 6.53
C VAL A 370 3.89 24.40 7.29
N LEU A 371 2.59 24.51 7.56
CA LEU A 371 2.03 25.63 8.34
C LEU A 371 2.24 25.43 9.82
N ASP A 372 1.80 24.27 10.33
CA ASP A 372 1.91 23.92 11.75
C ASP A 372 1.66 22.41 11.97
N PHE A 373 1.77 22.02 13.23
CA PHE A 373 1.37 20.72 13.75
C PHE A 373 0.24 20.90 14.76
N VAL A 374 -0.82 20.13 14.60
CA VAL A 374 -1.98 20.10 15.51
C VAL A 374 -1.96 18.78 16.25
N GLU A 375 -1.91 18.83 17.59
CA GLU A 375 -1.96 17.64 18.43
C GLU A 375 -3.36 16.99 18.39
N LEU A 376 -3.39 15.66 18.42
CA LEU A 376 -4.57 14.82 18.54
C LEU A 376 -4.31 13.76 19.61
N ASP A 377 -5.40 13.31 20.22
CA ASP A 377 -5.41 12.14 21.10
C ASP A 377 -6.44 11.15 20.56
N MET A 378 -6.01 10.38 19.54
CA MET A 378 -6.86 9.36 18.92
C MET A 378 -6.69 8.03 19.65
N PRO A 379 -7.69 7.13 19.59
CA PRO A 379 -7.55 5.79 20.16
C PRO A 379 -6.37 5.03 19.57
N GLU A 380 -5.65 4.30 20.43
CA GLU A 380 -4.64 3.35 19.98
C GLU A 380 -5.27 2.21 19.18
N HIS A 381 -4.61 1.81 18.13
CA HIS A 381 -5.00 0.67 17.31
C HIS A 381 -3.92 -0.42 17.40
N THR A 382 -4.31 -1.60 17.91
CA THR A 382 -3.41 -2.75 18.03
C THR A 382 -3.64 -3.74 16.89
N LEU A 383 -2.54 -4.21 16.30
CA LEU A 383 -2.53 -5.19 15.22
C LEU A 383 -1.67 -6.39 15.63
N PRO A 384 -2.27 -7.52 16.04
CA PRO A 384 -1.53 -8.78 16.14
C PRO A 384 -1.21 -9.28 14.73
N THR A 385 0.08 -9.48 14.42
CA THR A 385 0.53 -9.86 13.09
C THR A 385 1.84 -10.63 13.12
N THR A 386 2.42 -10.87 11.95
CA THR A 386 3.72 -11.53 11.77
C THR A 386 4.73 -10.57 11.17
N ALA A 387 5.96 -10.60 11.68
CA ALA A 387 7.07 -9.79 11.18
C ALA A 387 8.27 -10.67 10.79
N VAL A 388 8.93 -10.31 9.70
CA VAL A 388 10.33 -10.67 9.50
C VAL A 388 11.19 -9.68 10.26
N MET A 389 12.10 -10.22 11.06
CA MET A 389 12.99 -9.44 11.92
C MET A 389 14.44 -9.84 11.66
N TYR A 390 15.34 -8.88 11.59
CA TYR A 390 16.76 -9.19 11.75
C TYR A 390 17.36 -8.35 12.87
N THR A 391 18.21 -9.01 13.67
CA THR A 391 18.94 -8.41 14.79
C THR A 391 20.42 -8.51 14.54
N ILE A 392 21.18 -7.53 15.00
CA ILE A 392 22.63 -7.44 14.80
C ILE A 392 23.26 -7.01 16.12
N THR A 393 24.40 -7.61 16.48
CA THR A 393 25.12 -7.15 17.67
C THR A 393 25.71 -5.75 17.44
N SER A 394 25.64 -4.87 18.45
CA SER A 394 26.19 -3.51 18.36
C SER A 394 27.68 -3.52 18.02
N ASP A 395 28.43 -4.48 18.56
CA ASP A 395 29.87 -4.64 18.26
C ASP A 395 30.15 -4.95 16.80
N ALA A 396 29.29 -5.75 16.13
CA ALA A 396 29.45 -6.04 14.71
C ALA A 396 29.15 -4.80 13.86
N LEU A 397 28.13 -4.02 14.22
CA LEU A 397 27.83 -2.74 13.57
C LEU A 397 29.00 -1.76 13.68
N VAL A 398 29.58 -1.64 14.87
CA VAL A 398 30.76 -0.76 15.09
C VAL A 398 31.96 -1.27 14.29
N ARG A 399 32.24 -2.58 14.26
CA ARG A 399 33.34 -3.16 13.45
C ARG A 399 33.12 -2.98 11.96
N SER A 400 31.87 -2.90 11.48
CA SER A 400 31.56 -2.57 10.09
C SER A 400 31.78 -1.10 9.73
N GLY A 401 32.20 -0.28 10.69
CA GLY A 401 32.49 1.15 10.54
C GLY A 401 31.30 2.07 10.74
N ILE A 402 30.26 1.62 11.45
CA ILE A 402 29.14 2.46 11.88
C ILE A 402 29.44 2.98 13.28
N GLU A 403 29.49 4.30 13.45
CA GLU A 403 29.63 4.91 14.78
C GLU A 403 28.40 4.59 15.64
N ALA A 404 28.59 4.35 16.92
CA ALA A 404 27.51 3.94 17.83
C ALA A 404 26.33 4.93 17.83
N THR A 405 26.60 6.22 17.73
CA THR A 405 25.57 7.28 17.65
C THR A 405 24.80 7.29 16.34
N ARG A 406 25.32 6.65 15.27
CA ARG A 406 24.69 6.56 13.96
C ARG A 406 23.92 5.25 13.74
N ILE A 407 24.01 4.29 14.67
CA ILE A 407 23.29 3.02 14.57
C ILE A 407 21.78 3.23 14.38
N PRO A 408 21.07 4.05 15.17
CA PRO A 408 19.63 4.25 14.97
C PRO A 408 19.29 4.72 13.55
N GLY A 409 19.98 5.75 13.04
CA GLY A 409 19.75 6.26 11.68
C GLY A 409 20.11 5.27 10.57
N SER A 410 21.12 4.42 10.81
CA SER A 410 21.52 3.37 9.86
C SER A 410 20.46 2.26 9.74
N LEU A 411 19.90 1.83 10.87
CA LEU A 411 18.82 0.84 10.91
C LEU A 411 17.53 1.41 10.29
N HIS A 412 17.19 2.64 10.64
CA HIS A 412 16.00 3.33 10.14
C HIS A 412 16.03 3.52 8.63
N ALA A 413 17.16 3.93 8.07
CA ALA A 413 17.33 4.04 6.63
C ALA A 413 17.27 2.67 5.92
N ALA A 414 17.84 1.62 6.54
CA ALA A 414 17.78 0.25 6.03
C ALA A 414 16.33 -0.29 6.07
N GLU A 415 15.59 -0.01 7.13
CA GLU A 415 14.17 -0.38 7.28
C GLU A 415 13.32 0.23 6.18
N HIS A 416 13.38 1.55 5.97
CA HIS A 416 12.60 2.23 4.94
C HIS A 416 12.82 1.65 3.55
N ALA A 417 14.08 1.43 3.19
CA ALA A 417 14.43 0.84 1.90
C ALA A 417 13.95 -0.62 1.79
N ALA A 418 14.08 -1.40 2.88
CA ALA A 418 13.65 -2.78 2.93
C ALA A 418 12.12 -2.91 2.75
N ILE A 419 11.33 -2.07 3.42
CA ILE A 419 9.88 -1.97 3.18
C ILE A 419 9.61 -1.63 1.71
N GLY A 420 10.34 -0.65 1.17
CA GLY A 420 10.17 -0.24 -0.23
C GLY A 420 10.39 -1.37 -1.23
N LEU A 421 11.35 -2.25 -0.99
CA LEU A 421 11.75 -3.33 -1.90
C LEU A 421 11.11 -4.69 -1.61
N LEU A 422 10.38 -4.89 -0.50
CA LEU A 422 9.73 -6.18 -0.20
C LEU A 422 8.76 -6.64 -1.30
N PRO A 423 7.99 -5.75 -1.97
CA PRO A 423 7.13 -6.16 -3.09
C PRO A 423 7.85 -6.83 -4.26
N LEU A 424 9.17 -6.71 -4.40
CA LEU A 424 9.94 -7.47 -5.38
C LEU A 424 9.87 -8.99 -5.18
N VAL A 425 9.73 -9.44 -3.93
CA VAL A 425 9.76 -10.87 -3.57
C VAL A 425 8.44 -11.36 -3.00
N ALA A 426 7.60 -10.45 -2.49
CA ALA A 426 6.26 -10.73 -1.97
C ALA A 426 5.22 -10.03 -2.85
N SER A 427 4.08 -10.68 -3.10
CA SER A 427 2.99 -10.13 -3.93
C SER A 427 2.14 -9.18 -3.09
N CYS A 428 2.72 -8.09 -2.61
CA CYS A 428 2.08 -7.09 -1.76
C CYS A 428 2.21 -5.69 -2.33
N ASP A 429 1.32 -4.82 -1.89
CA ASP A 429 1.49 -3.39 -2.00
C ASP A 429 2.35 -2.89 -0.82
N ARG A 430 3.03 -1.76 -1.00
CA ARG A 430 3.72 -1.09 0.10
C ARG A 430 2.77 -0.71 1.25
N ASP A 431 1.50 -0.49 0.95
CA ASP A 431 0.48 -0.17 1.93
C ASP A 431 0.00 -1.40 2.74
N ASP A 432 0.35 -2.61 2.28
CA ASP A 432 0.05 -3.87 2.95
C ASP A 432 1.09 -4.26 4.01
N ILE A 433 2.18 -3.50 4.13
CA ILE A 433 3.31 -3.79 5.01
C ILE A 433 3.73 -2.54 5.78
N GLY A 434 4.24 -2.75 6.97
CA GLY A 434 4.85 -1.72 7.79
C GLY A 434 6.21 -2.15 8.32
N GLY A 435 6.89 -1.25 9.01
CA GLY A 435 8.16 -1.56 9.65
C GLY A 435 8.46 -0.70 10.85
N MET A 436 9.45 -1.12 11.58
CA MET A 436 10.02 -0.41 12.71
C MET A 436 11.48 -0.81 12.89
N SER A 437 12.31 0.12 13.27
CA SER A 437 13.70 -0.13 13.67
C SER A 437 13.99 0.43 15.04
N THR A 438 14.84 -0.26 15.80
CA THR A 438 15.22 0.15 17.16
C THR A 438 16.65 -0.26 17.47
N ALA A 439 17.35 0.57 18.22
CA ALA A 439 18.70 0.25 18.71
C ALA A 439 18.67 -0.71 19.92
N THR A 440 17.52 -0.85 20.58
CA THR A 440 17.34 -1.64 21.79
C THR A 440 16.10 -2.54 21.67
N GLY A 441 16.13 -3.45 20.68
CA GLY A 441 15.06 -4.42 20.42
C GLY A 441 15.11 -5.65 21.35
N PRO A 442 14.61 -6.79 20.91
CA PRO A 442 14.69 -8.04 21.67
C PRO A 442 16.12 -8.36 22.12
N GLU A 443 16.26 -8.82 23.36
CA GLU A 443 17.57 -9.11 23.97
C GLU A 443 18.51 -7.88 24.06
N GLY A 444 17.98 -6.65 23.93
CA GLY A 444 18.78 -5.42 23.91
C GLY A 444 19.58 -5.22 22.63
N LEU A 445 19.25 -5.92 21.54
CA LEU A 445 19.98 -5.89 20.29
C LEU A 445 19.36 -4.88 19.28
N PRO A 446 20.19 -4.18 18.51
CA PRO A 446 19.76 -3.43 17.33
C PRO A 446 18.94 -4.31 16.38
N SER A 447 17.72 -3.87 16.05
CA SER A 447 16.74 -4.70 15.36
C SER A 447 15.98 -3.90 14.30
N VAL A 448 15.63 -4.57 13.21
CA VAL A 448 14.72 -4.09 12.18
C VAL A 448 13.60 -5.10 12.01
N PHE A 449 12.38 -4.60 11.98
CA PHE A 449 11.16 -5.37 11.75
C PHE A 449 10.49 -4.89 10.46
N VAL A 450 10.01 -5.84 9.66
CA VAL A 450 9.06 -5.56 8.57
C VAL A 450 7.89 -6.52 8.74
N TYR A 451 6.68 -5.99 8.90
CA TYR A 451 5.50 -6.75 9.30
C TYR A 451 4.35 -6.60 8.31
N ASP A 452 3.49 -7.61 8.30
CA ASP A 452 2.26 -7.60 7.52
C ASP A 452 1.24 -6.63 8.13
N GLY A 453 0.60 -5.81 7.31
CA GLY A 453 -0.43 -4.84 7.73
C GLY A 453 -1.80 -5.47 8.00
N TYR A 454 -1.88 -6.80 8.14
CA TYR A 454 -3.12 -7.55 8.32
C TYR A 454 -3.08 -8.38 9.60
N PRO A 455 -4.25 -8.54 10.30
CA PRO A 455 -4.34 -9.38 11.48
C PRO A 455 -3.89 -10.81 11.21
N GLY A 456 -3.00 -11.34 12.05
CA GLY A 456 -2.39 -12.66 11.91
C GLY A 456 -1.33 -12.78 10.81
N GLY A 457 -1.21 -11.78 9.95
CA GLY A 457 -0.35 -11.78 8.76
C GLY A 457 -1.06 -12.25 7.49
N ALA A 458 -0.49 -11.90 6.35
CA ALA A 458 -0.95 -12.31 5.02
C ALA A 458 0.09 -13.20 4.31
N GLY A 459 1.23 -13.48 4.96
CA GLY A 459 2.33 -14.28 4.42
C GLY A 459 3.42 -13.46 3.71
N PHE A 460 3.33 -12.13 3.71
CA PHE A 460 4.35 -11.27 3.07
C PHE A 460 5.65 -11.26 3.86
N ALA A 461 5.56 -11.15 5.20
CA ALA A 461 6.72 -11.24 6.09
C ALA A 461 7.39 -12.63 5.98
N GLU A 462 6.59 -13.72 5.91
CA GLU A 462 7.11 -15.06 5.66
C GLU A 462 7.86 -15.13 4.33
N ARG A 463 7.30 -14.52 3.28
CA ARG A 463 7.96 -14.48 1.97
C ARG A 463 9.26 -13.69 2.03
N GLY A 464 9.30 -12.57 2.74
CA GLY A 464 10.51 -11.79 3.02
C GLY A 464 11.56 -12.63 3.76
N PHE A 465 11.15 -13.37 4.78
CA PHE A 465 12.02 -14.30 5.52
C PHE A 465 12.61 -15.37 4.59
N ARG A 466 11.77 -16.07 3.81
CA ARG A 466 12.18 -17.13 2.88
C ARG A 466 13.00 -16.64 1.68
N ARG A 467 13.03 -15.36 1.42
CA ARG A 467 13.75 -14.72 0.31
C ARG A 467 14.66 -13.58 0.80
N ALA A 468 15.06 -13.63 2.05
CA ALA A 468 15.78 -12.55 2.73
C ALA A 468 17.03 -12.11 1.95
N ARG A 469 17.82 -13.06 1.45
CA ARG A 469 19.03 -12.76 0.68
C ARG A 469 18.73 -11.99 -0.62
N THR A 470 17.72 -12.42 -1.38
CA THR A 470 17.31 -11.75 -2.62
C THR A 470 16.75 -10.35 -2.34
N TRP A 471 15.88 -10.26 -1.33
CA TRP A 471 15.23 -9.01 -0.94
C TRP A 471 16.22 -7.98 -0.41
N LEU A 472 17.01 -8.33 0.60
CA LEU A 472 17.99 -7.42 1.21
C LEU A 472 19.15 -7.10 0.25
N GLY A 473 19.49 -8.02 -0.67
CA GLY A 473 20.45 -7.78 -1.74
C GLY A 473 19.98 -6.67 -2.68
N ALA A 474 18.77 -6.79 -3.23
CA ALA A 474 18.17 -5.76 -4.08
C ALA A 474 18.01 -4.42 -3.33
N THR A 475 17.70 -4.48 -2.03
CA THR A 475 17.60 -3.29 -1.18
C THR A 475 18.95 -2.56 -1.08
N ALA A 476 20.03 -3.28 -0.81
CA ALA A 476 21.36 -2.70 -0.76
C ALA A 476 21.78 -2.09 -2.09
N GLU A 477 21.55 -2.80 -3.20
CA GLU A 477 21.84 -2.34 -4.56
C GLU A 477 21.07 -1.06 -4.92
N ALA A 478 19.78 -0.98 -4.57
CA ALA A 478 18.97 0.20 -4.82
C ALA A 478 19.50 1.45 -4.09
N ILE A 479 19.95 1.29 -2.82
CA ILE A 479 20.53 2.39 -2.06
C ILE A 479 21.87 2.81 -2.65
N GLU A 480 22.74 1.86 -3.02
CA GLU A 480 24.07 2.10 -3.60
C GLU A 480 23.99 2.77 -4.96
N ALA A 481 23.04 2.36 -5.80
CA ALA A 481 22.84 2.91 -7.15
C ALA A 481 22.29 4.35 -7.13
N CYS A 482 21.68 4.79 -6.04
CA CYS A 482 21.13 6.14 -5.94
C CYS A 482 22.23 7.19 -5.76
N GLU A 483 22.30 8.17 -6.66
CA GLU A 483 23.36 9.21 -6.69
C GLU A 483 23.19 10.30 -5.61
N CYS A 484 22.08 10.32 -4.87
CA CYS A 484 21.88 11.35 -3.84
C CYS A 484 22.93 11.23 -2.72
N PRO A 485 23.39 12.34 -2.13
CA PRO A 485 24.51 12.31 -1.16
C PRO A 485 24.13 11.76 0.22
N SER A 486 22.93 12.03 0.72
CA SER A 486 22.55 11.77 2.12
C SER A 486 21.24 10.97 2.30
N GLY A 487 20.54 10.67 1.22
CA GLY A 487 19.23 10.00 1.23
C GLY A 487 18.17 10.86 0.55
N CYS A 488 17.27 10.20 -0.16
CA CYS A 488 16.14 10.83 -0.86
C CYS A 488 14.96 9.85 -0.91
N PRO A 489 13.77 10.27 -1.36
CA PRO A 489 12.62 9.39 -1.50
C PRO A 489 12.86 8.16 -2.38
N SER A 490 13.73 8.27 -3.42
CA SER A 490 14.08 7.14 -4.30
C SER A 490 14.95 6.07 -3.62
N CYS A 491 15.44 6.26 -2.39
CA CYS A 491 16.29 5.27 -1.72
C CYS A 491 15.91 4.99 -0.25
N VAL A 492 16.04 5.96 0.68
CA VAL A 492 15.89 5.70 2.12
C VAL A 492 14.83 6.56 2.82
N GLN A 493 14.32 7.61 2.19
CA GLN A 493 13.26 8.41 2.79
C GLN A 493 11.89 7.78 2.57
N SER A 494 11.04 7.81 3.61
CA SER A 494 9.67 7.32 3.54
C SER A 494 8.66 8.45 3.74
N PRO A 495 7.65 8.60 2.87
CA PRO A 495 6.61 9.60 3.06
C PRO A 495 5.70 9.29 4.26
N LYS A 496 5.74 8.05 4.78
CA LYS A 496 4.96 7.59 5.93
C LYS A 496 5.76 7.62 7.25
N CYS A 497 6.99 8.12 7.23
CA CYS A 497 7.81 8.15 8.43
C CYS A 497 7.22 9.06 9.51
N GLY A 498 6.88 8.49 10.67
CA GLY A 498 6.37 9.22 11.83
C GLY A 498 7.39 10.22 12.40
N ASN A 499 8.69 9.92 12.25
CA ASN A 499 9.80 10.74 12.76
C ASN A 499 10.29 11.80 11.75
N GLY A 500 9.57 12.03 10.64
CA GLY A 500 9.98 13.01 9.63
C GLY A 500 11.31 12.70 8.94
N ASN A 501 11.63 11.40 8.78
CA ASN A 501 12.90 10.94 8.18
C ASN A 501 14.17 11.37 8.96
N ASP A 502 14.09 11.48 10.27
CA ASP A 502 15.21 11.87 11.13
C ASP A 502 15.28 10.97 12.39
N PRO A 503 16.48 10.39 12.70
CA PRO A 503 17.69 10.39 11.89
C PRO A 503 17.65 9.35 10.76
N LEU A 504 18.30 9.65 9.62
CA LEU A 504 18.60 8.70 8.55
C LEU A 504 20.09 8.72 8.21
N ASP A 505 20.67 7.53 8.03
CA ASP A 505 22.05 7.35 7.56
C ASP A 505 22.11 6.42 6.36
N LYS A 506 22.12 6.99 5.16
CA LYS A 506 22.20 6.24 3.90
C LYS A 506 23.43 5.34 3.83
N ALA A 507 24.60 5.86 4.17
CA ALA A 507 25.84 5.10 4.11
C ALA A 507 25.88 3.98 5.16
N GLY A 508 25.33 4.25 6.36
CA GLY A 508 25.16 3.25 7.41
C GLY A 508 24.19 2.15 7.01
N ALA A 509 23.07 2.48 6.35
CA ALA A 509 22.10 1.50 5.86
C ALA A 509 22.73 0.46 4.90
N VAL A 510 23.56 0.91 3.96
CA VAL A 510 24.32 0.00 3.08
C VAL A 510 25.20 -0.95 3.90
N ARG A 511 25.92 -0.44 4.91
CA ARG A 511 26.79 -1.25 5.76
C ARG A 511 25.98 -2.27 6.58
N VAL A 512 24.84 -1.86 7.15
CA VAL A 512 23.90 -2.77 7.84
C VAL A 512 23.49 -3.92 6.92
N LEU A 513 22.97 -3.61 5.74
CA LEU A 513 22.49 -4.60 4.79
C LEU A 513 23.61 -5.51 4.26
N ARG A 514 24.78 -4.95 3.95
CA ARG A 514 25.94 -5.74 3.50
C ARG A 514 26.49 -6.65 4.60
N LEU A 515 26.46 -6.20 5.87
CA LEU A 515 26.82 -7.05 7.02
C LEU A 515 25.84 -8.22 7.15
N VAL A 516 24.54 -7.96 7.11
CA VAL A 516 23.52 -9.02 7.16
C VAL A 516 23.72 -10.02 6.02
N LEU A 517 23.90 -9.54 4.78
CA LEU A 517 24.09 -10.38 3.59
C LEU A 517 25.36 -11.22 3.64
N ALA A 518 26.44 -10.69 4.24
CA ALA A 518 27.69 -11.42 4.38
C ALA A 518 27.59 -12.60 5.37
N GLU A 519 26.77 -12.46 6.39
CA GLU A 519 26.57 -13.52 7.41
C GLU A 519 25.53 -14.56 6.95
N LEU A 520 24.54 -14.18 6.14
CA LEU A 520 23.57 -15.13 5.58
C LEU A 520 24.27 -16.11 4.63
N SER A 521 24.20 -17.40 4.91
CA SER A 521 24.76 -18.45 4.06
C SER A 521 24.01 -18.55 2.71
N GLU A 522 24.61 -19.20 1.70
CA GLU A 522 23.92 -19.48 0.41
C GLU A 522 22.71 -20.41 0.60
N GLU A 523 22.70 -21.21 1.67
CA GLU A 523 21.62 -22.13 2.05
C GLU A 523 20.57 -21.45 2.96
N SER A 524 20.72 -20.15 3.27
CA SER A 524 19.71 -19.39 4.04
C SER A 524 18.41 -19.27 3.23
N PRO A 525 17.26 -19.27 3.90
CA PRO A 525 15.95 -19.28 3.25
C PRO A 525 15.73 -18.05 2.33
#